data_d30660fc720362da248e15accafd1d11
#
_entry.id   d30660fc720362da248e15accafd1d11
#
_cell.length_a   1.000
_cell.length_b   1.000
_cell.length_c   1.000
_cell.angle_alpha   90.00
_cell.angle_beta   90.00
_cell.angle_gamma   90.00
#
_symmetry.space_group_name_H-M   'P 1'
#
loop_
_entity.id
_entity.type
_entity.pdbx_description
1 polymer ?
#
loop_
_entity_poly.entity_id
_entity_poly.type
_entity_poly.pdbx_seq_one_letter_code
_entity_poly.pdbx_strand_id
1 'polypeptide(L)'
;MLTHYVVFRPRPGREKDLAEALGELSDGLRAGIVGMTALTWGENTNPSGLRHGFTHGSLGRFTDRAAFDRYWNHPAHERFMHVLDDICEDRFALDYTGEDAA
;
A
#
# COMPACT_ATOMS: atom_id res chain seq x y z
N MET A 1 -11.19 -10.74 8.62
CA MET A 1 -10.23 -9.63 8.42
C MET A 1 -9.99 -9.42 6.93
N LEU A 2 -10.16 -8.22 6.45
CA LEU A 2 -9.86 -7.89 5.05
C LEU A 2 -8.40 -7.44 4.95
N THR A 3 -7.67 -8.02 3.99
CA THR A 3 -6.28 -7.66 3.70
C THR A 3 -6.21 -7.01 2.33
N HIS A 4 -5.56 -5.85 2.26
CA HIS A 4 -5.31 -5.10 1.04
C HIS A 4 -3.81 -5.08 0.79
N TYR A 5 -3.38 -5.71 -0.28
CA TYR A 5 -1.98 -5.88 -0.63
C TYR A 5 -1.70 -5.19 -1.96
N VAL A 6 -0.68 -4.34 -1.99
CA VAL A 6 -0.30 -3.66 -3.23
C VAL A 6 1.21 -3.75 -3.42
N VAL A 7 1.63 -4.01 -4.63
CA VAL A 7 3.03 -3.88 -5.04
C VAL A 7 3.16 -2.78 -6.08
N PHE A 8 4.31 -2.10 -6.05
CA PHE A 8 4.55 -0.90 -6.84
C PHE A 8 5.81 -1.07 -7.69
N ARG A 9 5.68 -0.77 -8.98
CA ARG A 9 6.82 -0.69 -9.89
C ARG A 9 7.01 0.77 -10.32
N PRO A 10 8.01 1.47 -9.75
CA PRO A 10 8.25 2.86 -10.12
C PRO A 10 8.87 2.97 -11.50
N ARG A 11 8.69 4.12 -12.12
CA ARG A 11 9.45 4.46 -13.33
C ARG A 11 10.93 4.48 -12.98
N PRO A 12 11.82 4.19 -13.95
CA PRO A 12 13.26 4.24 -13.70
C PRO A 12 13.69 5.55 -13.02
N GLY A 13 14.44 5.44 -11.93
CA GLY A 13 14.93 6.58 -11.19
C GLY A 13 13.95 7.20 -10.19
N ARG A 14 12.73 6.65 -10.05
CA ARG A 14 11.71 7.21 -9.16
C ARG A 14 11.51 6.41 -7.87
N GLU A 15 12.43 5.48 -7.55
CA GLU A 15 12.32 4.64 -6.34
C GLU A 15 12.29 5.45 -5.06
N LYS A 16 13.10 6.49 -4.98
CA LYS A 16 13.15 7.37 -3.82
C LYS A 16 11.84 8.15 -3.65
N ASP A 17 11.27 8.62 -4.75
CA ASP A 17 9.99 9.33 -4.73
C ASP A 17 8.87 8.41 -4.25
N LEU A 18 8.90 7.14 -4.64
CA LEU A 18 7.94 6.15 -4.19
C LEU A 18 8.04 5.93 -2.67
N ALA A 19 9.26 5.77 -2.14
CA ALA A 19 9.47 5.60 -0.70
C ALA A 19 8.97 6.84 0.07
N GLU A 20 9.23 8.03 -0.43
CA GLU A 20 8.72 9.27 0.17
C GLU A 20 7.19 9.32 0.16
N ALA A 21 6.56 8.93 -0.94
CA ALA A 21 5.09 8.89 -1.04
C ALA A 21 4.47 7.90 -0.06
N LEU A 22 5.08 6.73 0.11
CA LEU A 22 4.63 5.73 1.10
C LEU A 22 4.78 6.26 2.53
N GLY A 23 5.88 6.95 2.82
CA GLY A 23 6.09 7.59 4.11
C GLY A 23 5.08 8.68 4.40
N GLU A 24 4.75 9.51 3.41
CA GLU A 24 3.73 10.54 3.53
C GLU A 24 2.33 9.97 3.76
N LEU A 25 2.01 8.86 3.08
CA LEU A 25 0.75 8.15 3.33
C LEU A 25 0.67 7.69 4.79
N SER A 26 1.71 7.05 5.29
CA SER A 26 1.77 6.59 6.68
C SER A 26 1.63 7.74 7.67
N ASP A 27 2.33 8.84 7.42
CA ASP A 27 2.25 10.04 8.27
C ASP A 27 0.85 10.66 8.25
N GLY A 28 0.23 10.71 7.08
CA GLY A 28 -1.12 11.27 6.93
C GLY A 28 -2.21 10.43 7.60
N LEU A 29 -1.90 9.16 7.90
CA LEU A 29 -2.83 8.24 8.58
C LEU A 29 -2.47 8.01 10.04
N ARG A 30 -1.55 8.79 10.60
CA ARG A 30 -1.03 8.58 11.96
C ARG A 30 -2.12 8.66 13.02
N ALA A 31 -3.14 9.49 12.83
CA ALA A 31 -4.28 9.58 13.74
C ALA A 31 -5.15 8.31 13.74
N GLY A 32 -4.91 7.42 12.79
CA GLY A 32 -5.64 6.16 12.66
C GLY A 32 -6.92 6.27 11.86
N ILE A 33 -7.44 5.10 11.52
CA ILE A 33 -8.75 4.94 10.88
C ILE A 33 -9.47 3.86 11.67
N VAL A 34 -10.72 4.12 12.03
CA VAL A 34 -11.54 3.14 12.76
C VAL A 34 -11.63 1.84 11.92
N GLY A 35 -11.20 0.73 12.51
CA GLY A 35 -11.22 -0.58 11.87
C GLY A 35 -9.98 -0.92 11.05
N MET A 36 -9.07 0.02 10.83
CA MET A 36 -7.77 -0.30 10.24
C MET A 36 -6.83 -0.76 11.37
N THR A 37 -6.42 -2.03 11.32
CA THR A 37 -5.62 -2.65 12.39
C THR A 37 -4.13 -2.65 12.08
N ALA A 38 -3.75 -2.51 10.81
CA ALA A 38 -2.35 -2.45 10.40
C ALA A 38 -2.21 -1.75 9.05
N LEU A 39 -1.14 -1.03 8.89
CA LEU A 39 -0.66 -0.53 7.60
C LEU A 39 0.86 -0.57 7.66
N THR A 40 1.46 -1.40 6.81
CA THR A 40 2.91 -1.53 6.70
C THR A 40 3.34 -1.40 5.25
N TRP A 41 4.57 -0.98 5.04
CA TRP A 41 5.17 -0.93 3.71
C TRP A 41 6.68 -1.12 3.82
N GLY A 42 7.30 -1.53 2.72
CA GLY A 42 8.74 -1.71 2.70
C GLY A 42 9.24 -2.08 1.32
N GLU A 43 10.56 -2.20 1.22
CA GLU A 43 11.23 -2.64 0.00
C GLU A 43 11.01 -4.13 -0.24
N ASN A 44 10.95 -4.51 -1.51
CA ASN A 44 10.86 -5.91 -1.92
C ASN A 44 12.23 -6.58 -1.75
N THR A 45 12.32 -7.48 -0.78
CA THR A 45 13.55 -8.22 -0.48
C THR A 45 13.53 -9.66 -0.99
N ASN A 46 12.55 -10.01 -1.83
CA ASN A 46 12.43 -11.36 -2.36
C ASN A 46 13.65 -11.71 -3.22
N PRO A 47 14.40 -12.79 -2.89
CA PRO A 47 15.61 -13.15 -3.63
C PRO A 47 15.36 -14.00 -4.87
N SER A 48 14.10 -14.45 -5.09
CA SER A 48 13.74 -15.25 -6.27
C SER A 48 13.56 -14.36 -7.50
N GLY A 49 13.41 -14.98 -8.67
CA GLY A 49 13.13 -14.26 -9.90
C GLY A 49 11.70 -13.71 -10.02
N LEU A 50 10.91 -13.71 -8.94
CA LEU A 50 9.49 -13.35 -8.97
C LEU A 50 9.20 -11.88 -8.63
N ARG A 51 10.21 -11.04 -8.59
CA ARG A 51 10.04 -9.62 -8.22
C ARG A 51 9.36 -8.79 -9.32
N HIS A 52 9.56 -9.15 -10.57
CA HIS A 52 8.94 -8.50 -11.75
C HIS A 52 9.07 -6.97 -11.77
N GLY A 53 10.16 -6.43 -11.23
CA GLY A 53 10.38 -4.98 -11.17
C GLY A 53 9.59 -4.24 -10.10
N PHE A 54 8.77 -4.94 -9.30
CA PHE A 54 8.07 -4.33 -8.18
C PHE A 54 9.07 -4.16 -7.02
N THR A 55 9.42 -2.91 -6.72
CA THR A 55 10.47 -2.58 -5.76
C THR A 55 9.97 -2.41 -4.33
N HIS A 56 8.68 -2.15 -4.16
CA HIS A 56 8.06 -1.88 -2.87
C HIS A 56 6.69 -2.54 -2.79
N GLY A 57 6.24 -2.79 -1.56
CA GLY A 57 4.91 -3.28 -1.29
C GLY A 57 4.31 -2.63 -0.07
N SER A 58 2.99 -2.65 0.01
CA SER A 58 2.25 -2.22 1.20
C SER A 58 1.18 -3.26 1.54
N LEU A 59 0.84 -3.33 2.82
CA LEU A 59 -0.20 -4.22 3.31
C LEU A 59 -1.03 -3.48 4.35
N GLY A 60 -2.33 -3.42 4.11
CA GLY A 60 -3.30 -2.88 5.03
C GLY A 60 -4.23 -3.98 5.53
N ARG A 61 -4.61 -3.93 6.81
CA ARG A 61 -5.57 -4.87 7.38
C ARG A 61 -6.73 -4.11 8.01
N PHE A 62 -7.94 -4.61 7.75
CA PHE A 62 -9.18 -3.93 8.11
C PHE A 62 -10.15 -4.94 8.72
N THR A 63 -10.91 -4.49 9.71
CA THR A 63 -11.91 -5.37 10.36
C THR A 63 -13.04 -5.74 9.41
N ASP A 64 -13.39 -4.85 8.48
CA ASP A 64 -14.48 -5.04 7.54
C ASP A 64 -14.33 -4.12 6.32
N ARG A 65 -15.23 -4.26 5.38
CA ARG A 65 -15.24 -3.44 4.16
C ARG A 65 -15.48 -1.96 4.44
N ALA A 66 -16.29 -1.64 5.44
CA ALA A 66 -16.56 -0.24 5.80
C ALA A 66 -15.29 0.46 6.27
N ALA A 67 -14.43 -0.24 7.02
CA ALA A 67 -13.11 0.28 7.42
C ALA A 67 -12.21 0.52 6.21
N PHE A 68 -12.19 -0.42 5.25
CA PHE A 68 -11.45 -0.24 4.00
C PHE A 68 -11.95 0.98 3.23
N ASP A 69 -13.25 1.19 3.15
CA ASP A 69 -13.83 2.35 2.45
C ASP A 69 -13.41 3.66 3.11
N ARG A 70 -13.31 3.71 4.45
CA ARG A 70 -12.79 4.88 5.16
C ARG A 70 -11.34 5.18 4.80
N TYR A 71 -10.52 4.15 4.65
CA TYR A 71 -9.14 4.29 4.19
C TYR A 71 -9.09 4.79 2.75
N TRP A 72 -9.85 4.14 1.86
CA TRP A 72 -9.88 4.45 0.44
C TRP A 72 -10.25 5.91 0.18
N ASN A 73 -11.22 6.43 0.93
CA ASN A 73 -11.72 7.79 0.77
C ASN A 73 -11.00 8.82 1.66
N HIS A 74 -9.98 8.40 2.41
CA HIS A 74 -9.23 9.32 3.26
C HIS A 74 -8.40 10.26 2.39
N PRO A 75 -8.31 11.58 2.71
CA PRO A 75 -7.53 12.54 1.94
C PRO A 75 -6.07 12.14 1.72
N ALA A 76 -5.43 11.52 2.72
CA ALA A 76 -4.05 11.05 2.59
C ALA A 76 -3.92 9.96 1.52
N HIS A 77 -4.90 9.03 1.43
CA HIS A 77 -4.92 7.99 0.42
C HIS A 77 -5.21 8.58 -0.97
N GLU A 78 -6.12 9.53 -1.06
CA GLU A 78 -6.41 10.19 -2.34
C GLU A 78 -5.18 10.91 -2.89
N ARG A 79 -4.45 11.63 -2.05
CA ARG A 79 -3.19 12.28 -2.46
C ARG A 79 -2.16 11.25 -2.91
N PHE A 80 -2.05 10.14 -2.17
CA PHE A 80 -1.13 9.06 -2.49
C PHE A 80 -1.42 8.47 -3.87
N MET A 81 -2.68 8.14 -4.16
CA MET A 81 -3.08 7.61 -5.46
C MET A 81 -2.75 8.57 -6.59
N HIS A 82 -2.96 9.86 -6.38
CA HIS A 82 -2.68 10.88 -7.39
C HIS A 82 -1.18 10.96 -7.69
N VAL A 83 -0.34 10.91 -6.66
CA VAL A 83 1.12 10.95 -6.81
C VAL A 83 1.62 9.68 -7.50
N LEU A 84 1.04 8.51 -7.19
CA LEU A 84 1.43 7.25 -7.82
C LEU A 84 1.22 7.22 -9.32
N ASP A 85 0.24 7.95 -9.84
CA ASP A 85 0.01 8.03 -11.30
C ASP A 85 1.22 8.63 -12.02
N ASP A 86 1.96 9.53 -11.36
CA ASP A 86 3.17 10.11 -11.91
C ASP A 86 4.41 9.24 -11.69
N ILE A 87 4.52 8.61 -10.52
CA ILE A 87 5.72 7.89 -10.09
C ILE A 87 5.80 6.47 -10.65
N CYS A 88 4.67 5.77 -10.71
CA CYS A 88 4.66 4.34 -11.03
C CYS A 88 4.28 4.08 -12.48
N GLU A 89 4.98 3.13 -13.11
CA GLU A 89 4.59 2.60 -14.40
C GLU A 89 3.65 1.41 -14.28
N ASP A 90 3.62 0.72 -13.12
CA ASP A 90 2.72 -0.38 -12.87
C ASP A 90 2.47 -0.59 -11.39
N ARG A 91 1.30 -1.13 -11.07
CA ARG A 91 0.86 -1.50 -9.72
C ARG A 91 0.02 -2.76 -9.81
N PHE A 92 0.08 -3.58 -8.78
CA PHE A 92 -0.80 -4.73 -8.66
C PHE A 92 -1.44 -4.70 -7.27
N ALA A 93 -2.75 -4.87 -7.21
CA ALA A 93 -3.51 -4.90 -5.96
C ALA A 93 -4.26 -6.21 -5.82
N LEU A 94 -4.23 -6.77 -4.61
CA LEU A 94 -4.99 -7.97 -4.25
C LEU A 94 -5.68 -7.69 -2.91
N ASP A 95 -7.01 -7.83 -2.92
CA ASP A 95 -7.81 -7.74 -1.72
C ASP A 95 -8.43 -9.11 -1.44
N TYR A 96 -8.35 -9.56 -0.20
CA TYR A 96 -9.01 -10.80 0.18
C TYR A 96 -9.46 -10.74 1.63
N THR A 97 -10.50 -11.49 1.92
CA THR A 97 -10.96 -11.72 3.29
C THR A 97 -10.63 -13.16 3.66
N GLY A 98 -9.96 -13.33 4.77
CA GLY A 98 -9.53 -14.65 5.21
C GLY A 98 -9.21 -14.67 6.70
N GLU A 99 -8.89 -15.86 7.18
CA GLU A 99 -8.50 -16.09 8.57
C GLU A 99 -6.98 -16.24 8.66
N ASP A 100 -6.43 -15.87 9.81
CA ASP A 100 -5.03 -16.11 10.09
C ASP A 100 -4.78 -17.63 10.21
N ALA A 101 -3.79 -18.12 9.47
CA ALA A 101 -3.48 -19.56 9.43
C ALA A 101 -2.61 -20.00 10.61
N ALA A 102 -2.07 -19.07 11.39
CA ALA A 102 -1.18 -19.38 12.50
C ALA A 102 -1.25 -18.31 13.57
#